data_fa5b17383cd80c27c1cdb3743547e604
#
_entry.id   fa5b17383cd80c27c1cdb3743547e604
#
_cell.length_a   1.000
_cell.length_b   1.000
_cell.length_c   1.000
_cell.angle_alpha   90.00
_cell.angle_beta   90.00
_cell.angle_gamma   90.00
#
_symmetry.space_group_name_H-M   'P 1'
#
loop_
_entity.id
_entity.type
_entity.pdbx_description
1 polymer ?
#
loop_
_entity_poly.entity_id
_entity_poly.type
_entity_poly.pdbx_seq_one_letter_code
_entity_poly.pdbx_strand_id
1 'polypeptide(L)'
;SCAVMSLIHEQSEDILRGVERNKKEEQGAGDQGIMFGYACNETDDAIPLTLDIANRLLLELSNLRKSKIISYLRPDSKSQVTVEYDENDNPLRIDTIVISTQHDEFDQDDQKMLGKIRKDLIDILIPIVKNSYSSKIQKLFNNDIKYHINPTGKFVIGGPHGDTGLTGRKIIIDTYGGRGAHGGGAFSGKDPSKVDRSAAYAARHISKNLVKAGVSDEILIQVGYAIGIAEPVSLNVNTCGKSKLSISDSQLSDIVNEIFDLKPHSIESRFKLRDPIYLETASYGHMGRKSEKKTKSFNSKYSGVKKIEVELFPWEKLEYVEQLIKTLKK
;
A
#
# COMPACT_ATOMS: atom_id res chain seq x y z
N SER A 1 -6.95 4.18 -28.29
CA SER A 1 -8.29 3.61 -28.05
C SER A 1 -8.15 2.17 -27.60
N CYS A 2 -8.99 1.74 -26.65
CA CYS A 2 -9.03 0.36 -26.18
C CYS A 2 -10.49 -0.13 -26.10
N ALA A 3 -10.70 -1.45 -26.22
CA ALA A 3 -11.96 -2.06 -25.89
C ALA A 3 -12.06 -2.24 -24.36
N VAL A 4 -13.25 -2.04 -23.81
CA VAL A 4 -13.55 -2.30 -22.39
C VAL A 4 -14.66 -3.33 -22.35
N MET A 5 -14.38 -4.46 -21.68
CA MET A 5 -15.36 -5.50 -21.41
C MET A 5 -15.50 -5.70 -19.90
N SER A 6 -16.71 -5.91 -19.44
CA SER A 6 -17.03 -6.26 -18.05
C SER A 6 -17.77 -7.57 -18.02
N LEU A 7 -17.22 -8.55 -17.30
CA LEU A 7 -17.80 -9.88 -17.12
C LEU A 7 -17.91 -10.10 -15.62
N ILE A 8 -19.07 -9.77 -15.06
CA ILE A 8 -19.37 -9.95 -13.64
C ILE A 8 -20.45 -11.02 -13.53
N HIS A 9 -20.21 -12.04 -12.72
CA HIS A 9 -21.18 -13.09 -12.41
C HIS A 9 -21.14 -13.43 -10.91
N GLU A 10 -22.12 -14.20 -10.47
CA GLU A 10 -22.30 -14.55 -9.08
C GLU A 10 -21.20 -15.49 -8.56
N GLN A 11 -20.98 -15.46 -7.23
CA GLN A 11 -20.08 -16.37 -6.54
C GLN A 11 -20.58 -17.81 -6.64
N SER A 12 -19.65 -18.78 -6.72
CA SER A 12 -19.98 -20.20 -6.65
C SER A 12 -20.76 -20.52 -5.37
N GLU A 13 -21.85 -21.28 -5.51
CA GLU A 13 -22.71 -21.71 -4.38
C GLU A 13 -21.92 -22.53 -3.34
N ASP A 14 -20.91 -23.29 -3.76
CA ASP A 14 -20.10 -24.09 -2.86
C ASP A 14 -19.23 -23.22 -1.93
N ILE A 15 -18.68 -22.13 -2.46
CA ILE A 15 -17.94 -21.14 -1.67
C ILE A 15 -18.91 -20.33 -0.81
N LEU A 16 -20.05 -19.91 -1.37
CA LEU A 16 -21.05 -19.12 -0.68
C LEU A 16 -21.56 -19.81 0.59
N ARG A 17 -21.81 -21.13 0.53
CA ARG A 17 -22.17 -21.96 1.70
C ARG A 17 -21.15 -21.92 2.84
N GLY A 18 -19.86 -21.77 2.51
CA GLY A 18 -18.78 -21.61 3.50
C GLY A 18 -18.73 -20.23 4.11
N VAL A 19 -19.07 -19.20 3.35
CA VAL A 19 -18.97 -17.78 3.76
C VAL A 19 -20.24 -17.34 4.49
N GLU A 20 -21.42 -17.55 3.90
CA GLU A 20 -22.69 -17.11 4.47
C GLU A 20 -23.15 -18.03 5.60
N ARG A 21 -23.57 -17.41 6.69
CA ARG A 21 -24.11 -18.07 7.90
C ARG A 21 -25.37 -17.34 8.34
N ASN A 22 -26.20 -18.03 9.11
CA ASN A 22 -27.45 -17.47 9.67
C ASN A 22 -27.15 -16.22 10.53
N LYS A 23 -26.04 -16.22 11.24
CA LYS A 23 -25.56 -15.08 12.00
C LYS A 23 -24.36 -14.47 11.28
N LYS A 24 -24.36 -13.17 11.11
CA LYS A 24 -23.28 -12.44 10.42
C LYS A 24 -21.92 -12.60 11.11
N GLU A 25 -21.92 -12.69 12.43
CA GLU A 25 -20.72 -12.88 13.24
C GLU A 25 -20.05 -14.25 13.00
N GLU A 26 -20.78 -15.21 12.47
CA GLU A 26 -20.31 -16.54 12.12
C GLU A 26 -19.84 -16.64 10.66
N GLN A 27 -19.81 -15.52 9.92
CA GLN A 27 -19.31 -15.46 8.54
C GLN A 27 -17.94 -16.12 8.45
N GLY A 28 -17.83 -17.19 7.64
CA GLY A 28 -16.58 -17.88 7.40
C GLY A 28 -15.63 -17.10 6.50
N ALA A 29 -14.35 -17.41 6.59
CA ALA A 29 -13.35 -16.90 5.66
C ALA A 29 -13.65 -17.40 4.23
N GLY A 30 -13.65 -16.49 3.25
CA GLY A 30 -13.95 -16.79 1.84
C GLY A 30 -12.80 -17.51 1.13
N ASP A 31 -11.68 -17.73 1.80
CA ASP A 31 -10.55 -18.52 1.32
C ASP A 31 -9.69 -18.97 2.51
N GLN A 32 -8.76 -19.89 2.25
CA GLN A 32 -7.70 -20.26 3.17
C GLN A 32 -6.41 -19.56 2.81
N GLY A 33 -5.51 -19.36 3.76
CA GLY A 33 -4.20 -18.78 3.48
C GLY A 33 -3.57 -18.10 4.69
N ILE A 34 -2.39 -17.54 4.47
CA ILE A 34 -1.64 -16.76 5.44
C ILE A 34 -1.51 -15.33 4.92
N MET A 35 -1.91 -14.37 5.72
CA MET A 35 -1.87 -12.95 5.40
C MET A 35 -0.88 -12.25 6.32
N PHE A 36 -0.21 -11.24 5.79
CA PHE A 36 0.80 -10.49 6.51
C PHE A 36 0.46 -9.01 6.60
N GLY A 37 0.83 -8.41 7.73
CA GLY A 37 0.89 -6.98 7.94
C GLY A 37 2.26 -6.58 8.43
N TYR A 38 2.77 -5.47 7.92
CA TYR A 38 4.08 -4.97 8.28
C TYR A 38 4.02 -3.47 8.58
N ALA A 39 4.86 -3.02 9.50
CA ALA A 39 5.09 -1.62 9.75
C ALA A 39 6.53 -1.41 10.24
N CYS A 40 7.13 -0.27 9.92
CA CYS A 40 8.43 0.13 10.43
C CYS A 40 8.46 1.63 10.74
N ASN A 41 9.43 2.04 11.54
CA ASN A 41 9.58 3.41 12.04
C ASN A 41 10.42 4.31 11.10
N GLU A 42 10.57 3.93 9.82
CA GLU A 42 11.38 4.69 8.87
C GLU A 42 10.69 5.97 8.37
N THR A 43 9.36 5.94 8.28
CA THR A 43 8.52 7.06 7.80
C THR A 43 7.38 7.38 8.77
N ASP A 44 6.78 8.56 8.62
CA ASP A 44 5.64 8.98 9.44
C ASP A 44 4.42 8.06 9.23
N ASP A 45 4.27 7.51 8.04
CA ASP A 45 3.20 6.56 7.70
C ASP A 45 3.52 5.11 8.08
N ALA A 46 4.66 4.88 8.74
CA ALA A 46 5.13 3.56 9.19
C ALA A 46 5.22 2.54 8.04
N ILE A 47 5.83 2.94 6.93
CA ILE A 47 6.07 2.12 5.73
C ILE A 47 7.56 2.20 5.36
N PRO A 48 8.14 1.19 4.67
CA PRO A 48 9.53 1.23 4.23
C PRO A 48 9.85 2.47 3.40
N LEU A 49 10.93 3.15 3.76
CA LEU A 49 11.35 4.41 3.13
C LEU A 49 11.57 4.28 1.62
N THR A 50 12.15 3.18 1.18
CA THR A 50 12.38 2.89 -0.24
C THR A 50 11.10 2.88 -1.05
N LEU A 51 10.06 2.22 -0.52
CA LEU A 51 8.75 2.15 -1.19
C LEU A 51 8.02 3.49 -1.13
N ASP A 52 8.07 4.18 0.01
CA ASP A 52 7.41 5.48 0.16
C ASP A 52 7.98 6.50 -0.82
N ILE A 53 9.32 6.61 -0.93
CA ILE A 53 9.96 7.52 -1.89
C ILE A 53 9.58 7.12 -3.34
N ALA A 54 9.60 5.82 -3.66
CA ALA A 54 9.26 5.35 -5.00
C ALA A 54 7.81 5.71 -5.38
N ASN A 55 6.84 5.49 -4.47
CA ASN A 55 5.46 5.87 -4.69
C ASN A 55 5.27 7.39 -4.80
N ARG A 56 5.95 8.15 -3.95
CA ARG A 56 5.86 9.62 -3.93
C ARG A 56 6.45 10.25 -5.20
N LEU A 57 7.54 9.70 -5.72
CA LEU A 57 8.09 10.10 -7.03
C LEU A 57 7.05 9.97 -8.13
N LEU A 58 6.33 8.86 -8.21
CA LEU A 58 5.31 8.64 -9.24
C LEU A 58 4.05 9.50 -9.01
N LEU A 59 3.67 9.72 -7.76
CA LEU A 59 2.55 10.59 -7.41
C LEU A 59 2.83 12.02 -7.88
N GLU A 60 4.00 12.57 -7.53
CA GLU A 60 4.38 13.93 -7.91
C GLU A 60 4.63 14.06 -9.42
N LEU A 61 5.19 13.03 -10.06
CA LEU A 61 5.31 12.97 -11.52
C LEU A 61 3.92 13.06 -12.19
N SER A 62 2.93 12.36 -11.67
CA SER A 62 1.55 12.44 -12.14
C SER A 62 0.93 13.83 -11.90
N ASN A 63 1.23 14.47 -10.78
CA ASN A 63 0.78 15.83 -10.48
C ASN A 63 1.39 16.84 -11.47
N LEU A 64 2.70 16.76 -11.73
CA LEU A 64 3.40 17.60 -12.71
C LEU A 64 2.83 17.46 -14.12
N ARG A 65 2.48 16.21 -14.52
CA ARG A 65 1.80 15.93 -15.78
C ARG A 65 0.41 16.53 -15.85
N LYS A 66 -0.43 16.30 -14.83
CA LYS A 66 -1.83 16.75 -14.79
C LYS A 66 -1.94 18.28 -14.73
N SER A 67 -1.03 18.94 -14.01
CA SER A 67 -0.94 20.40 -13.94
C SER A 67 -0.27 21.03 -15.16
N LYS A 68 0.24 20.22 -16.09
CA LYS A 68 0.97 20.63 -17.30
C LYS A 68 2.25 21.44 -17.03
N ILE A 69 2.82 21.34 -15.83
CA ILE A 69 4.12 21.95 -15.51
C ILE A 69 5.19 21.29 -16.37
N ILE A 70 5.12 19.96 -16.54
CA ILE A 70 5.92 19.23 -17.52
C ILE A 70 4.95 18.62 -18.54
N SER A 71 4.68 19.36 -19.61
CA SER A 71 3.58 19.10 -20.54
C SER A 71 3.77 17.86 -21.42
N TYR A 72 4.99 17.45 -21.65
CA TYR A 72 5.33 16.29 -22.50
C TYR A 72 5.22 14.94 -21.77
N LEU A 73 5.01 14.90 -20.44
CA LEU A 73 4.85 13.65 -19.71
C LEU A 73 3.56 12.92 -20.10
N ARG A 74 3.65 11.56 -20.11
CA ARG A 74 2.52 10.66 -20.33
C ARG A 74 2.32 9.72 -19.14
N PRO A 75 1.17 9.01 -19.05
CA PRO A 75 0.77 8.32 -17.81
C PRO A 75 1.66 7.17 -17.37
N ASP A 76 2.28 6.43 -18.29
CA ASP A 76 3.07 5.23 -17.94
C ASP A 76 4.41 5.63 -17.34
N SER A 77 4.68 5.13 -16.15
CA SER A 77 5.94 5.43 -15.46
C SER A 77 6.24 4.37 -14.40
N LYS A 78 7.53 4.18 -14.15
CA LYS A 78 8.07 3.29 -13.12
C LYS A 78 9.16 4.02 -12.33
N SER A 79 9.28 3.71 -11.04
CA SER A 79 10.36 4.21 -10.19
C SER A 79 10.94 3.08 -9.35
N GLN A 80 12.21 3.23 -9.02
CA GLN A 80 12.92 2.36 -8.09
C GLN A 80 13.87 3.23 -7.27
N VAL A 81 13.98 2.93 -5.97
CA VAL A 81 14.84 3.65 -5.04
C VAL A 81 15.70 2.65 -4.28
N THR A 82 17.00 2.92 -4.22
CA THR A 82 17.94 2.16 -3.42
C THR A 82 18.45 3.07 -2.30
N VAL A 83 18.34 2.58 -1.06
CA VAL A 83 18.82 3.24 0.15
C VAL A 83 19.90 2.38 0.77
N GLU A 84 20.98 3.00 1.19
CA GLU A 84 22.03 2.38 1.99
C GLU A 84 21.65 2.45 3.46
N TYR A 85 21.83 1.34 4.18
CA TYR A 85 21.54 1.21 5.60
C TYR A 85 22.81 0.83 6.36
N ASP A 86 22.88 1.21 7.63
CA ASP A 86 23.89 0.72 8.55
C ASP A 86 23.58 -0.70 9.07
N GLU A 87 24.45 -1.24 9.89
CA GLU A 87 24.32 -2.55 10.53
C GLU A 87 23.11 -2.68 11.49
N ASN A 88 22.52 -1.55 11.89
CA ASN A 88 21.34 -1.46 12.76
C ASN A 88 20.05 -1.16 11.96
N ASP A 89 20.08 -1.30 10.64
CA ASP A 89 18.97 -0.96 9.72
C ASP A 89 18.55 0.53 9.76
N ASN A 90 19.44 1.45 10.10
CA ASN A 90 19.16 2.87 9.95
C ASN A 90 19.53 3.36 8.55
N PRO A 91 18.66 4.12 7.86
CA PRO A 91 18.95 4.64 6.55
C PRO A 91 20.08 5.71 6.63
N LEU A 92 21.13 5.53 5.84
CA LEU A 92 22.31 6.42 5.79
C LEU A 92 22.20 7.43 4.64
N ARG A 93 21.84 6.98 3.45
CA ARG A 93 21.68 7.81 2.26
C ARG A 93 20.85 7.12 1.18
N ILE A 94 20.27 7.89 0.30
CA ILE A 94 19.73 7.40 -0.96
C ILE A 94 20.92 7.22 -1.91
N ASP A 95 21.15 5.98 -2.37
CA ASP A 95 22.22 5.67 -3.31
C ASP A 95 21.81 5.89 -4.75
N THR A 96 20.63 5.33 -5.14
CA THR A 96 20.22 5.32 -6.53
C THR A 96 18.70 5.59 -6.66
N ILE A 97 18.35 6.42 -7.62
CA ILE A 97 16.96 6.64 -8.07
C ILE A 97 16.87 6.33 -9.56
N VAL A 98 15.99 5.39 -9.89
CA VAL A 98 15.66 5.05 -11.29
C VAL A 98 14.24 5.54 -11.58
N ILE A 99 14.05 6.28 -12.67
CA ILE A 99 12.73 6.71 -13.17
C ILE A 99 12.66 6.42 -14.66
N SER A 100 11.67 5.62 -15.05
CA SER A 100 11.29 5.46 -16.44
C SER A 100 9.92 6.10 -16.63
N THR A 101 9.80 7.09 -17.51
CA THR A 101 8.55 7.80 -17.76
C THR A 101 8.25 7.92 -19.24
N GLN A 102 7.02 7.60 -19.60
CA GLN A 102 6.49 7.82 -20.95
C GLN A 102 6.40 9.33 -21.21
N HIS A 103 6.72 9.72 -22.45
CA HIS A 103 6.71 11.11 -22.88
C HIS A 103 6.31 11.23 -24.35
N ASP A 104 5.92 12.44 -24.77
CA ASP A 104 5.77 12.77 -26.18
C ASP A 104 7.13 12.84 -26.88
N GLU A 105 7.12 12.65 -28.17
CA GLU A 105 8.25 12.93 -29.04
C GLU A 105 8.23 14.44 -29.38
N PHE A 106 8.88 15.26 -28.52
CA PHE A 106 8.82 16.71 -28.59
C PHE A 106 10.06 17.39 -29.17
N ASP A 107 11.08 16.60 -29.51
CA ASP A 107 12.30 17.05 -30.21
C ASP A 107 12.71 15.97 -31.20
N GLN A 108 13.27 16.38 -32.35
CA GLN A 108 13.81 15.45 -33.34
C GLN A 108 15.17 14.86 -32.92
N ASP A 109 15.88 15.55 -32.04
CA ASP A 109 17.15 15.09 -31.47
C ASP A 109 16.88 14.34 -30.15
N ASP A 110 16.97 13.00 -30.20
CA ASP A 110 16.74 12.13 -29.06
C ASP A 110 17.65 12.48 -27.85
N GLN A 111 18.90 12.90 -28.10
CA GLN A 111 19.84 13.25 -27.02
C GLN A 111 19.43 14.55 -26.31
N LYS A 112 19.00 15.55 -27.04
CA LYS A 112 18.45 16.79 -26.47
C LYS A 112 17.18 16.52 -25.68
N MET A 113 16.27 15.72 -26.26
CA MET A 113 15.01 15.35 -25.63
C MET A 113 15.25 14.63 -24.29
N LEU A 114 16.08 13.58 -24.29
CA LEU A 114 16.42 12.83 -23.07
C LEU A 114 17.17 13.68 -22.06
N GLY A 115 18.09 14.55 -22.53
CA GLY A 115 18.80 15.52 -21.67
C GLY A 115 17.83 16.47 -20.95
N LYS A 116 16.81 16.97 -21.69
CA LYS A 116 15.77 17.81 -21.08
C LYS A 116 14.92 17.04 -20.07
N ILE A 117 14.47 15.84 -20.39
CA ILE A 117 13.70 15.00 -19.45
C ILE A 117 14.51 14.78 -18.18
N ARG A 118 15.77 14.38 -18.31
CA ARG A 118 16.66 14.18 -17.17
C ARG A 118 16.78 15.45 -16.31
N LYS A 119 17.03 16.59 -16.96
CA LYS A 119 17.16 17.88 -16.26
C LYS A 119 15.87 18.24 -15.52
N ASP A 120 14.74 18.20 -16.18
CA ASP A 120 13.46 18.58 -15.58
C ASP A 120 13.08 17.68 -14.39
N LEU A 121 13.33 16.35 -14.48
CA LEU A 121 13.07 15.47 -13.35
C LEU A 121 13.99 15.71 -12.16
N ILE A 122 15.28 15.97 -12.38
CA ILE A 122 16.24 16.26 -11.30
C ILE A 122 15.97 17.62 -10.69
N ASP A 123 15.70 18.65 -11.50
CA ASP A 123 15.59 20.03 -11.02
C ASP A 123 14.18 20.37 -10.49
N ILE A 124 13.14 19.66 -10.92
CA ILE A 124 11.75 19.96 -10.54
C ILE A 124 11.17 18.85 -9.64
N LEU A 125 11.17 17.58 -10.09
CA LEU A 125 10.52 16.48 -9.37
C LEU A 125 11.25 16.15 -8.07
N ILE A 126 12.58 15.96 -8.11
CA ILE A 126 13.34 15.56 -6.94
C ILE A 126 13.24 16.58 -5.78
N PRO A 127 13.36 17.90 -5.98
CA PRO A 127 13.15 18.88 -4.92
C PRO A 127 11.74 18.86 -4.33
N ILE A 128 10.69 18.67 -5.13
CA ILE A 128 9.31 18.56 -4.65
C ILE A 128 9.18 17.36 -3.71
N VAL A 129 9.68 16.21 -4.13
CA VAL A 129 9.65 14.98 -3.31
C VAL A 129 10.48 15.16 -2.04
N LYS A 130 11.71 15.65 -2.14
CA LYS A 130 12.59 15.91 -0.98
C LYS A 130 11.90 16.82 0.05
N ASN A 131 11.33 17.93 -0.40
CA ASN A 131 10.71 18.93 0.47
C ASN A 131 9.40 18.44 1.14
N SER A 132 8.81 17.35 0.67
CA SER A 132 7.63 16.74 1.29
C SER A 132 7.95 15.89 2.54
N TYR A 133 9.21 15.66 2.82
CA TYR A 133 9.67 14.86 3.96
C TYR A 133 10.15 15.72 5.14
N SER A 134 10.26 15.07 6.32
CA SER A 134 10.90 15.65 7.49
C SER A 134 12.40 15.92 7.23
N SER A 135 12.98 16.84 7.99
CA SER A 135 14.40 17.19 7.87
C SER A 135 15.35 15.98 8.04
N LYS A 136 14.93 14.95 8.79
CA LYS A 136 15.68 13.69 8.94
C LYS A 136 15.82 12.99 7.59
N ILE A 137 14.72 12.79 6.88
CA ILE A 137 14.70 12.11 5.58
C ILE A 137 15.32 13.00 4.49
N GLN A 138 15.09 14.32 4.54
CA GLN A 138 15.69 15.26 3.57
C GLN A 138 17.22 15.18 3.51
N LYS A 139 17.88 14.89 4.64
CA LYS A 139 19.35 14.74 4.71
C LYS A 139 19.86 13.53 3.93
N LEU A 140 19.02 12.53 3.68
CA LEU A 140 19.36 11.34 2.89
C LEU A 140 19.48 11.66 1.39
N PHE A 141 18.84 12.77 0.94
CA PHE A 141 18.97 13.28 -0.43
C PHE A 141 20.25 14.13 -0.54
N ASN A 142 21.38 13.48 -0.65
CA ASN A 142 22.69 14.14 -0.82
C ASN A 142 23.04 14.35 -2.31
N ASN A 143 24.23 14.87 -2.59
CA ASN A 143 24.68 15.16 -3.95
C ASN A 143 25.22 13.92 -4.71
N ASP A 144 25.39 12.78 -4.02
CA ASP A 144 26.02 11.58 -4.58
C ASP A 144 24.99 10.57 -5.13
N ILE A 145 23.71 10.97 -5.20
CA ILE A 145 22.64 10.11 -5.74
C ILE A 145 22.89 9.83 -7.22
N LYS A 146 22.90 8.54 -7.57
CA LYS A 146 22.95 8.08 -8.96
C LYS A 146 21.56 8.12 -9.56
N TYR A 147 21.36 9.01 -10.55
CA TYR A 147 20.08 9.11 -11.25
C TYR A 147 20.10 8.35 -12.58
N HIS A 148 19.22 7.38 -12.75
CA HIS A 148 18.96 6.70 -14.01
C HIS A 148 17.57 7.12 -14.52
N ILE A 149 17.55 8.06 -15.45
CA ILE A 149 16.31 8.57 -16.06
C ILE A 149 16.19 8.03 -17.47
N ASN A 150 15.12 7.31 -17.78
CA ASN A 150 14.90 6.64 -19.06
C ASN A 150 16.16 5.92 -19.58
N PRO A 151 16.74 4.98 -18.81
CA PRO A 151 18.06 4.42 -19.13
C PRO A 151 18.09 3.61 -20.45
N THR A 152 16.93 3.21 -20.95
CA THR A 152 16.78 2.50 -22.24
C THR A 152 16.63 3.45 -23.42
N GLY A 153 16.60 4.77 -23.20
CA GLY A 153 16.34 5.76 -24.23
C GLY A 153 14.91 6.28 -24.21
N LYS A 154 14.40 6.72 -25.37
CA LYS A 154 13.05 7.29 -25.47
C LYS A 154 11.96 6.27 -25.16
N PHE A 155 10.90 6.75 -24.51
CA PHE A 155 9.76 5.94 -24.10
C PHE A 155 8.45 6.63 -24.54
N VAL A 156 8.09 6.45 -25.80
CA VAL A 156 6.92 7.09 -26.42
C VAL A 156 5.70 6.17 -26.39
N ILE A 157 5.88 4.86 -26.64
CA ILE A 157 4.81 3.87 -26.62
C ILE A 157 4.75 3.23 -25.25
N GLY A 158 3.65 3.41 -24.52
CA GLY A 158 3.44 2.88 -23.18
C GLY A 158 1.99 2.47 -22.94
N GLY A 159 1.70 2.08 -21.66
CA GLY A 159 0.41 1.57 -21.27
C GLY A 159 0.07 0.22 -21.92
N PRO A 160 -1.22 -0.15 -22.04
CA PRO A 160 -1.64 -1.46 -22.56
C PRO A 160 -1.17 -1.74 -23.99
N HIS A 161 -0.82 -0.69 -24.75
CA HIS A 161 -0.28 -0.84 -26.11
C HIS A 161 1.19 -1.26 -26.10
N GLY A 162 1.96 -0.82 -25.12
CA GLY A 162 3.36 -1.19 -24.97
C GLY A 162 3.56 -2.49 -24.21
N ASP A 163 2.80 -2.71 -23.14
CA ASP A 163 2.91 -3.89 -22.28
C ASP A 163 1.57 -4.20 -21.62
N THR A 164 1.26 -5.47 -21.44
CA THR A 164 0.01 -5.95 -20.84
C THR A 164 0.19 -6.26 -19.37
N GLY A 165 -0.70 -5.73 -18.53
CA GLY A 165 -0.75 -5.99 -17.09
C GLY A 165 -1.87 -6.94 -16.69
N LEU A 166 -1.67 -7.69 -15.61
CA LEU A 166 -2.67 -8.51 -14.93
C LEU A 166 -2.75 -8.17 -13.45
N THR A 167 -3.96 -8.20 -12.90
CA THR A 167 -4.16 -8.10 -11.44
C THR A 167 -3.42 -9.23 -10.72
N GLY A 168 -2.77 -8.93 -9.59
CA GLY A 168 -2.04 -9.91 -8.80
C GLY A 168 -0.60 -10.16 -9.24
N ARG A 169 -0.07 -9.39 -10.19
CA ARG A 169 1.34 -9.49 -10.62
C ARG A 169 2.23 -8.36 -10.12
N LYS A 170 1.73 -7.49 -9.23
CA LYS A 170 2.47 -6.41 -8.55
C LYS A 170 2.17 -6.37 -7.05
N ILE A 171 1.87 -7.52 -6.45
CA ILE A 171 1.42 -7.64 -5.06
C ILE A 171 2.45 -7.13 -4.04
N ILE A 172 3.72 -7.18 -4.35
CA ILE A 172 4.79 -6.67 -3.49
C ILE A 172 4.78 -5.12 -3.48
N ILE A 173 4.50 -4.50 -4.63
CA ILE A 173 4.33 -3.04 -4.73
C ILE A 173 3.04 -2.59 -4.04
N ASP A 174 1.99 -3.40 -4.11
CA ASP A 174 0.72 -3.12 -3.42
C ASP A 174 0.88 -3.06 -1.89
N THR A 175 1.94 -3.64 -1.33
CA THR A 175 2.15 -3.83 0.11
C THR A 175 3.39 -3.09 0.63
N TYR A 176 4.56 -3.74 0.73
CA TYR A 176 5.71 -3.23 1.48
C TYR A 176 7.02 -3.20 0.68
N GLY A 177 6.96 -3.36 -0.65
CA GLY A 177 8.14 -3.27 -1.53
C GLY A 177 9.19 -4.37 -1.31
N GLY A 178 8.81 -5.49 -0.67
CA GLY A 178 9.70 -6.62 -0.38
C GLY A 178 10.34 -6.59 1.01
N ARG A 179 10.15 -5.54 1.82
CA ARG A 179 10.66 -5.50 3.22
C ARG A 179 9.82 -6.41 4.14
N GLY A 180 8.50 -6.39 4.01
CA GLY A 180 7.59 -7.29 4.72
C GLY A 180 7.25 -8.53 3.90
N ALA A 181 6.93 -9.64 4.58
CA ALA A 181 6.44 -10.86 3.96
C ALA A 181 5.07 -10.65 3.27
N HIS A 182 4.73 -11.55 2.35
CA HIS A 182 3.47 -11.53 1.61
C HIS A 182 2.90 -12.95 1.46
N GLY A 183 1.59 -13.11 1.65
CA GLY A 183 0.91 -14.40 1.52
C GLY A 183 0.64 -14.87 0.09
N GLY A 184 0.88 -14.02 -0.92
CA GLY A 184 0.72 -14.34 -2.34
C GLY A 184 -0.62 -13.92 -2.93
N GLY A 185 -1.65 -13.62 -2.13
CA GLY A 185 -2.98 -13.22 -2.60
C GLY A 185 -3.05 -11.77 -3.09
N ALA A 186 -3.63 -11.54 -4.28
CA ALA A 186 -3.94 -10.20 -4.77
C ALA A 186 -5.07 -9.56 -3.96
N PHE A 187 -5.09 -8.23 -3.88
CA PHE A 187 -6.14 -7.46 -3.21
C PHE A 187 -7.25 -7.04 -4.19
N SER A 188 -6.87 -6.33 -5.24
CA SER A 188 -7.83 -5.79 -6.22
C SER A 188 -8.61 -6.90 -6.91
N GLY A 189 -9.92 -6.64 -7.16
CA GLY A 189 -10.83 -7.62 -7.75
C GLY A 189 -11.49 -8.57 -6.76
N LYS A 190 -11.08 -8.59 -5.48
CA LYS A 190 -11.67 -9.41 -4.42
C LYS A 190 -12.67 -8.63 -3.60
N ASP A 191 -13.80 -9.25 -3.26
CA ASP A 191 -14.79 -8.72 -2.32
C ASP A 191 -14.30 -8.84 -0.86
N PRO A 192 -14.95 -8.17 0.11
CA PRO A 192 -14.50 -8.14 1.52
C PRO A 192 -14.48 -9.50 2.23
N SER A 193 -15.20 -10.51 1.76
CA SER A 193 -15.18 -11.86 2.35
C SER A 193 -13.84 -12.58 2.11
N LYS A 194 -13.07 -12.12 1.13
CA LYS A 194 -11.77 -12.68 0.78
C LYS A 194 -10.70 -12.16 1.73
N VAL A 195 -10.27 -13.03 2.64
CA VAL A 195 -9.30 -12.72 3.70
C VAL A 195 -7.93 -12.31 3.16
N ASP A 196 -7.56 -12.74 1.95
CA ASP A 196 -6.36 -12.24 1.26
C ASP A 196 -6.27 -10.71 1.27
N ARG A 197 -7.41 -10.04 1.14
CA ARG A 197 -7.50 -8.59 1.16
C ARG A 197 -7.85 -8.06 2.54
N SER A 198 -8.98 -8.49 3.11
CA SER A 198 -9.51 -7.94 4.36
C SER A 198 -8.59 -8.19 5.55
N ALA A 199 -8.06 -9.41 5.70
CA ALA A 199 -7.16 -9.74 6.78
C ALA A 199 -5.75 -9.15 6.60
N ALA A 200 -5.27 -8.97 5.37
CA ALA A 200 -4.03 -8.22 5.13
C ALA A 200 -4.17 -6.75 5.58
N TYR A 201 -5.32 -6.12 5.36
CA TYR A 201 -5.60 -4.79 5.88
C TYR A 201 -5.66 -4.78 7.42
N ALA A 202 -6.29 -5.79 8.03
CA ALA A 202 -6.33 -5.92 9.49
C ALA A 202 -4.93 -6.13 10.07
N ALA A 203 -4.12 -6.99 9.50
CA ALA A 203 -2.74 -7.22 9.91
C ALA A 203 -1.88 -5.95 9.77
N ARG A 204 -2.08 -5.16 8.69
CA ARG A 204 -1.46 -3.83 8.54
C ARG A 204 -1.90 -2.87 9.65
N HIS A 205 -3.17 -2.83 9.95
CA HIS A 205 -3.72 -1.96 11.01
C HIS A 205 -3.08 -2.28 12.36
N ILE A 206 -2.96 -3.56 12.70
CA ILE A 206 -2.31 -4.02 13.93
C ILE A 206 -0.84 -3.62 13.97
N SER A 207 -0.07 -3.96 12.94
CA SER A 207 1.37 -3.68 12.88
C SER A 207 1.66 -2.17 13.00
N LYS A 208 0.87 -1.33 12.32
CA LYS A 208 1.01 0.13 12.37
C LYS A 208 0.71 0.68 13.77
N ASN A 209 -0.38 0.22 14.40
CA ASN A 209 -0.74 0.66 15.75
C ASN A 209 0.30 0.24 16.80
N LEU A 210 0.87 -0.97 16.69
CA LEU A 210 1.92 -1.45 17.59
C LEU A 210 3.22 -0.63 17.44
N VAL A 211 3.67 -0.36 16.20
CA VAL A 211 4.86 0.49 15.96
C VAL A 211 4.61 1.90 16.51
N LYS A 212 3.44 2.49 16.28
CA LYS A 212 3.11 3.83 16.78
C LYS A 212 2.87 3.87 18.29
N ALA A 213 2.52 2.75 18.90
CA ALA A 213 2.48 2.61 20.37
C ALA A 213 3.89 2.46 21.00
N GLY A 214 4.95 2.38 20.19
CA GLY A 214 6.33 2.28 20.65
C GLY A 214 6.74 0.87 21.09
N VAL A 215 6.04 -0.17 20.65
CA VAL A 215 6.33 -1.58 21.00
C VAL A 215 7.65 -2.04 20.39
N SER A 216 7.87 -1.70 19.13
CA SER A 216 9.08 -2.01 18.38
C SER A 216 9.25 -1.00 17.23
N ASP A 217 10.46 -0.87 16.70
CA ASP A 217 10.72 -0.07 15.50
C ASP A 217 10.30 -0.79 14.22
N GLU A 218 10.06 -2.10 14.30
CA GLU A 218 9.67 -2.95 13.17
C GLU A 218 8.77 -4.07 13.68
N ILE A 219 7.64 -4.34 13.03
CA ILE A 219 6.68 -5.38 13.40
C ILE A 219 6.13 -6.06 12.15
N LEU A 220 6.16 -7.38 12.17
CA LEU A 220 5.49 -8.26 11.23
C LEU A 220 4.37 -9.02 11.92
N ILE A 221 3.17 -8.92 11.40
CA ILE A 221 1.99 -9.69 11.82
C ILE A 221 1.73 -10.78 10.77
N GLN A 222 1.47 -12.00 11.25
CA GLN A 222 1.03 -13.10 10.42
C GLN A 222 -0.30 -13.63 10.95
N VAL A 223 -1.30 -13.75 10.09
CA VAL A 223 -2.62 -14.30 10.41
C VAL A 223 -2.98 -15.40 9.43
N GLY A 224 -3.40 -16.56 9.92
CA GLY A 224 -3.80 -17.69 9.09
C GLY A 224 -5.31 -17.96 9.20
N TYR A 225 -5.91 -18.33 8.06
CA TYR A 225 -7.34 -18.71 7.98
C TYR A 225 -7.53 -20.04 7.29
N ALA A 226 -8.58 -20.76 7.69
CA ALA A 226 -9.13 -21.89 6.95
C ALA A 226 -10.46 -21.46 6.29
N ILE A 227 -10.67 -21.91 5.06
CA ILE A 227 -11.90 -21.58 4.31
C ILE A 227 -13.14 -22.01 5.09
N GLY A 228 -14.15 -21.16 5.14
CA GLY A 228 -15.41 -21.41 5.83
C GLY A 228 -15.36 -21.33 7.36
N ILE A 229 -14.21 -21.06 7.97
CA ILE A 229 -14.04 -20.87 9.42
C ILE A 229 -13.94 -19.38 9.73
N ALA A 230 -14.70 -18.94 10.75
CA ALA A 230 -14.73 -17.54 11.15
C ALA A 230 -13.48 -17.12 11.95
N GLU A 231 -13.06 -17.97 12.90
CA GLU A 231 -11.88 -17.68 13.73
C GLU A 231 -10.58 -17.89 12.92
N PRO A 232 -9.59 -17.00 13.05
CA PRO A 232 -8.27 -17.27 12.52
C PRO A 232 -7.68 -18.53 13.17
N VAL A 233 -7.02 -19.36 12.37
CA VAL A 233 -6.38 -20.60 12.88
C VAL A 233 -5.00 -20.32 13.47
N SER A 234 -4.41 -19.17 13.19
CA SER A 234 -3.14 -18.74 13.79
C SER A 234 -3.01 -17.21 13.76
N LEU A 235 -2.36 -16.67 14.79
CA LEU A 235 -1.87 -15.30 14.86
C LEU A 235 -0.46 -15.32 15.43
N ASN A 236 0.45 -14.63 14.76
CA ASN A 236 1.82 -14.46 15.21
C ASN A 236 2.24 -12.99 15.09
N VAL A 237 2.82 -12.44 16.14
CA VAL A 237 3.48 -11.13 16.16
C VAL A 237 4.98 -11.35 16.23
N ASN A 238 5.72 -10.73 15.33
CA ASN A 238 7.18 -10.78 15.32
C ASN A 238 7.72 -9.34 15.37
N THR A 239 8.44 -9.00 16.43
CA THR A 239 9.08 -7.70 16.64
C THR A 239 10.42 -7.57 15.92
N CYS A 240 10.81 -8.57 15.11
CA CYS A 240 12.06 -8.61 14.34
C CYS A 240 13.32 -8.45 15.22
N GLY A 241 13.25 -8.88 16.48
CA GLY A 241 14.33 -8.73 17.46
C GLY A 241 14.54 -7.29 17.97
N LYS A 242 13.63 -6.38 17.66
CA LYS A 242 13.71 -4.94 18.01
C LYS A 242 12.67 -4.53 19.08
N SER A 243 12.15 -5.48 19.85
CA SER A 243 11.19 -5.20 20.94
C SER A 243 11.76 -4.21 21.94
N LYS A 244 10.96 -3.22 22.32
CA LYS A 244 11.24 -2.27 23.40
C LYS A 244 10.56 -2.65 24.73
N LEU A 245 9.91 -3.81 24.74
CA LEU A 245 9.18 -4.36 25.87
C LEU A 245 9.92 -5.56 26.47
N SER A 246 9.65 -5.86 27.73
CA SER A 246 10.18 -7.04 28.43
C SER A 246 9.37 -8.32 28.18
N ILE A 247 8.24 -8.24 27.47
CA ILE A 247 7.40 -9.40 27.12
C ILE A 247 7.88 -10.06 25.82
N SER A 248 7.62 -11.35 25.69
CA SER A 248 7.93 -12.11 24.47
C SER A 248 6.95 -11.80 23.33
N ASP A 249 7.34 -12.10 22.09
CA ASP A 249 6.47 -12.00 20.93
C ASP A 249 5.21 -12.90 21.07
N SER A 250 5.31 -14.04 21.76
CA SER A 250 4.16 -14.90 22.08
C SER A 250 3.16 -14.20 22.99
N GLN A 251 3.62 -13.60 24.10
CA GLN A 251 2.75 -12.84 24.99
C GLN A 251 2.13 -11.62 24.30
N LEU A 252 2.88 -10.98 23.41
CA LEU A 252 2.36 -9.89 22.59
C LEU A 252 1.28 -10.38 21.62
N SER A 253 1.43 -11.59 21.06
CA SER A 253 0.41 -12.22 20.19
C SER A 253 -0.90 -12.48 20.96
N ASP A 254 -0.82 -12.94 22.22
CA ASP A 254 -2.00 -13.14 23.07
C ASP A 254 -2.73 -11.81 23.32
N ILE A 255 -1.99 -10.76 23.67
CA ILE A 255 -2.56 -9.41 23.88
C ILE A 255 -3.22 -8.87 22.60
N VAL A 256 -2.59 -9.07 21.46
CA VAL A 256 -3.17 -8.65 20.17
C VAL A 256 -4.46 -9.41 19.88
N ASN A 257 -4.49 -10.72 20.15
CA ASN A 257 -5.68 -11.53 19.96
C ASN A 257 -6.85 -11.13 20.86
N GLU A 258 -6.57 -10.64 22.06
CA GLU A 258 -7.60 -10.11 22.96
C GLU A 258 -8.17 -8.74 22.53
N ILE A 259 -7.32 -7.89 21.93
CA ILE A 259 -7.71 -6.51 21.58
C ILE A 259 -8.38 -6.46 20.19
N PHE A 260 -7.92 -7.27 19.24
CA PHE A 260 -8.35 -7.19 17.85
C PHE A 260 -9.18 -8.41 17.45
N ASP A 261 -10.48 -8.21 17.29
CA ASP A 261 -11.33 -9.24 16.67
C ASP A 261 -10.99 -9.39 15.18
N LEU A 262 -10.48 -10.54 14.82
CA LEU A 262 -9.99 -10.88 13.47
C LEU A 262 -10.96 -11.74 12.66
N LYS A 263 -12.20 -11.94 13.13
CA LYS A 263 -13.23 -12.59 12.32
C LYS A 263 -13.51 -11.79 11.05
N PRO A 264 -13.74 -12.43 9.90
CA PRO A 264 -13.99 -11.74 8.62
C PRO A 264 -15.08 -10.66 8.73
N HIS A 265 -16.20 -10.96 9.37
CA HIS A 265 -17.29 -9.99 9.58
C HIS A 265 -16.85 -8.78 10.41
N SER A 266 -16.07 -8.99 11.47
CA SER A 266 -15.58 -7.92 12.35
C SER A 266 -14.60 -7.00 11.62
N ILE A 267 -13.72 -7.56 10.79
CA ILE A 267 -12.80 -6.80 9.95
C ILE A 267 -13.59 -5.97 8.92
N GLU A 268 -14.55 -6.62 8.23
CA GLU A 268 -15.39 -5.96 7.23
C GLU A 268 -16.16 -4.78 7.85
N SER A 269 -16.77 -4.98 9.01
CA SER A 269 -17.55 -3.96 9.71
C SER A 269 -16.68 -2.81 10.22
N ARG A 270 -15.52 -3.13 10.84
CA ARG A 270 -14.57 -2.15 11.36
C ARG A 270 -14.08 -1.18 10.31
N PHE A 271 -13.73 -1.69 9.14
CA PHE A 271 -13.19 -0.88 8.04
C PHE A 271 -14.24 -0.48 7.01
N LYS A 272 -15.52 -0.86 7.20
CA LYS A 272 -16.62 -0.58 6.26
C LYS A 272 -16.26 -1.01 4.83
N LEU A 273 -15.71 -2.22 4.70
CA LEU A 273 -15.12 -2.68 3.43
C LEU A 273 -16.15 -2.88 2.30
N ARG A 274 -17.45 -2.78 2.56
CA ARG A 274 -18.50 -2.76 1.51
C ARG A 274 -18.75 -1.38 0.93
N ASP A 275 -18.13 -0.34 1.50
CA ASP A 275 -18.22 1.01 0.94
C ASP A 275 -17.37 1.11 -0.34
N PRO A 276 -17.72 2.03 -1.27
CA PRO A 276 -17.00 2.22 -2.53
C PRO A 276 -15.68 2.97 -2.33
N ILE A 277 -14.72 2.35 -1.64
CA ILE A 277 -13.42 2.93 -1.24
C ILE A 277 -12.23 2.49 -2.09
N TYR A 278 -12.44 1.65 -3.11
CA TYR A 278 -11.36 0.92 -3.78
C TYR A 278 -10.75 1.62 -5.00
N LEU A 279 -11.37 2.68 -5.53
CA LEU A 279 -10.80 3.41 -6.66
C LEU A 279 -9.43 4.00 -6.32
N GLU A 280 -9.28 4.51 -5.11
CA GLU A 280 -8.05 5.13 -4.63
C GLU A 280 -6.94 4.11 -4.30
N THR A 281 -7.28 2.83 -4.17
CA THR A 281 -6.28 1.75 -3.98
C THR A 281 -5.66 1.28 -5.30
N ALA A 282 -6.19 1.72 -6.45
CA ALA A 282 -5.74 1.28 -7.77
C ALA A 282 -4.37 1.83 -8.19
N SER A 283 -3.78 2.76 -7.41
CA SER A 283 -2.47 3.34 -7.68
C SER A 283 -1.73 3.68 -6.39
N TYR A 284 -0.40 3.64 -6.45
CA TYR A 284 0.53 4.00 -5.36
C TYR A 284 0.44 3.10 -4.13
N GLY A 285 0.07 1.83 -4.30
CA GLY A 285 -0.04 0.84 -3.23
C GLY A 285 -1.27 1.00 -2.34
N HIS A 286 -1.51 -0.01 -1.52
CA HIS A 286 -2.63 -0.07 -0.57
C HIS A 286 -2.24 0.38 0.84
N MET A 287 -0.95 0.37 1.16
CA MET A 287 -0.39 0.65 2.49
C MET A 287 0.37 1.97 2.50
N GLY A 288 0.56 2.56 3.69
CA GLY A 288 1.26 3.84 3.84
C GLY A 288 0.46 5.03 3.31
N ARG A 289 -0.86 4.90 3.28
CA ARG A 289 -1.77 5.96 2.81
C ARG A 289 -2.39 6.70 4.00
N LYS A 290 -2.91 7.87 3.71
CA LYS A 290 -3.58 8.68 4.72
C LYS A 290 -5.06 8.33 4.79
N SER A 291 -5.56 7.97 5.99
CA SER A 291 -7.01 7.82 6.17
C SER A 291 -7.69 9.17 6.10
N GLU A 292 -8.72 9.28 5.28
CA GLU A 292 -9.48 10.51 5.11
C GLU A 292 -10.95 10.24 4.77
N LYS A 293 -11.83 11.13 5.19
CA LYS A 293 -13.24 11.13 4.79
C LYS A 293 -13.42 11.81 3.45
N LYS A 294 -14.20 11.19 2.57
CA LYS A 294 -14.48 11.70 1.22
C LYS A 294 -15.93 11.49 0.84
N THR A 295 -16.57 12.51 0.30
CA THR A 295 -17.90 12.36 -0.32
C THR A 295 -17.75 11.92 -1.76
N LYS A 296 -18.27 10.75 -2.11
CA LYS A 296 -18.34 10.24 -3.47
C LYS A 296 -19.73 10.47 -4.06
N SER A 297 -19.77 10.84 -5.32
CA SER A 297 -21.01 11.07 -6.07
C SER A 297 -21.12 10.06 -7.20
N PHE A 298 -22.22 9.34 -7.23
CA PHE A 298 -22.53 8.36 -8.27
C PHE A 298 -23.77 8.82 -9.03
N ASN A 299 -23.69 8.86 -10.34
CA ASN A 299 -24.81 9.18 -11.20
C ASN A 299 -25.33 7.90 -11.86
N SER A 300 -26.52 7.48 -11.49
CA SER A 300 -27.21 6.32 -12.06
C SER A 300 -28.41 6.77 -12.86
N LYS A 301 -28.54 6.26 -14.07
CA LYS A 301 -29.74 6.50 -14.89
C LYS A 301 -31.04 5.90 -14.30
N TYR A 302 -30.94 5.02 -13.31
CA TYR A 302 -32.09 4.39 -12.64
C TYR A 302 -32.47 5.08 -11.32
N SER A 303 -31.51 5.63 -10.57
CA SER A 303 -31.71 6.17 -9.22
C SER A 303 -31.24 7.62 -9.06
N GLY A 304 -30.82 8.29 -10.15
CA GLY A 304 -30.31 9.64 -10.11
C GLY A 304 -28.94 9.78 -9.42
N VAL A 305 -28.64 10.93 -8.86
CA VAL A 305 -27.40 11.22 -8.18
C VAL A 305 -27.47 10.75 -6.73
N LYS A 306 -26.59 9.82 -6.34
CA LYS A 306 -26.40 9.38 -4.96
C LYS A 306 -25.05 9.86 -4.43
N LYS A 307 -25.06 10.54 -3.29
CA LYS A 307 -23.84 10.96 -2.56
C LYS A 307 -23.66 10.08 -1.34
N ILE A 308 -22.44 9.58 -1.14
CA ILE A 308 -22.08 8.71 -0.02
C ILE A 308 -20.80 9.26 0.59
N GLU A 309 -20.79 9.53 1.90
CA GLU A 309 -19.56 9.79 2.64
C GLU A 309 -18.89 8.45 2.97
N VAL A 310 -17.64 8.31 2.59
CA VAL A 310 -16.81 7.13 2.83
C VAL A 310 -15.52 7.51 3.52
N GLU A 311 -14.92 6.56 4.24
CA GLU A 311 -13.58 6.70 4.82
C GLU A 311 -12.59 5.90 3.98
N LEU A 312 -11.63 6.60 3.34
CA LEU A 312 -10.58 5.99 2.54
C LEU A 312 -9.47 5.46 3.44
N PHE A 313 -8.87 4.33 3.10
CA PHE A 313 -7.77 3.69 3.82
C PHE A 313 -8.00 3.55 5.33
N PRO A 314 -9.17 3.05 5.80
CA PRO A 314 -9.50 3.00 7.22
C PRO A 314 -8.54 2.10 8.03
N TRP A 315 -7.85 1.16 7.40
CA TRP A 315 -6.82 0.32 8.03
C TRP A 315 -5.52 1.07 8.39
N GLU A 316 -5.37 2.32 7.96
CA GLU A 316 -4.22 3.17 8.31
C GLU A 316 -4.45 4.03 9.58
N LYS A 317 -5.62 3.92 10.23
CA LYS A 317 -5.97 4.67 11.44
C LYS A 317 -5.15 4.21 12.65
N LEU A 318 -5.00 5.11 13.63
CA LEU A 318 -4.23 4.91 14.86
C LEU A 318 -5.11 4.85 16.12
N GLU A 319 -6.32 4.34 15.97
CA GLU A 319 -7.33 4.37 17.04
C GLU A 319 -7.06 3.43 18.22
N TYR A 320 -6.12 2.49 18.08
CA TYR A 320 -5.75 1.54 19.15
C TYR A 320 -4.46 1.90 19.90
N VAL A 321 -3.74 2.94 19.49
CA VAL A 321 -2.44 3.32 20.10
C VAL A 321 -2.55 3.56 21.60
N GLU A 322 -3.53 4.35 22.05
CA GLU A 322 -3.71 4.65 23.47
C GLU A 322 -4.08 3.41 24.29
N GLN A 323 -4.96 2.55 23.76
CA GLN A 323 -5.35 1.30 24.39
C GLN A 323 -4.14 0.37 24.54
N LEU A 324 -3.35 0.20 23.48
CA LEU A 324 -2.12 -0.61 23.48
C LEU A 324 -1.13 -0.10 24.52
N ILE A 325 -0.88 1.20 24.59
CA ILE A 325 0.03 1.80 25.58
C ILE A 325 -0.46 1.50 27.01
N LYS A 326 -1.76 1.60 27.29
CA LYS A 326 -2.33 1.32 28.61
C LYS A 326 -2.21 -0.15 28.99
N THR A 327 -2.46 -1.06 28.04
CA THR A 327 -2.40 -2.51 28.28
C THR A 327 -0.96 -2.99 28.47
N LEU A 328 -0.02 -2.48 27.68
CA LEU A 328 1.38 -2.91 27.67
C LEU A 328 2.25 -2.25 28.75
N LYS A 329 1.77 -1.20 29.43
CA LYS A 329 2.44 -0.58 30.58
C LYS A 329 2.07 -1.21 31.93
N LYS A 330 1.14 -2.17 31.95
CA LYS A 330 0.78 -2.96 33.12
C LYS A 330 1.68 -4.20 33.20
#